data_ef0a77157d6f24f765bc0546da08cddf
#
_entry.id   ef0a77157d6f24f765bc0546da08cddf
#
_cell.length_a   1.000
_cell.length_b   1.000
_cell.length_c   1.000
_cell.angle_alpha   90.00
_cell.angle_beta   90.00
_cell.angle_gamma   90.00
#
_symmetry.space_group_name_H-M   'P 1'
#
loop_
_entity.id
_entity.type
_entity.pdbx_description
1 polymer ?
#
loop_
_entity_poly.entity_id
_entity_poly.type
_entity_poly.pdbx_seq_one_letter_code
_entity_poly.pdbx_strand_id
1 'polypeptide(L)'
;MLDVPSITKSIVNHVQTSLSRQAYNLDDLGAYEAAALSAKDNMLVRLADLDRNERTAHFAQLNWNETQLAYTRKQPKRAYYLCIEYLMGRTFDNALLNLGLKDKYREGIEKLGFNLEDLLVKERDAALGNGGLGRLAACYLDSSSSQELPVWGYSLRYKYGIFQQLIAPDGSQLEAPDPWLEHLNPFEIPRYDIQYDVRFYGQAERTTGGRAVWSGGQEVLALAYDVMIPGNIQPNRSRFGV
;
A
#
# COMPACT_ATOMS: atom_id res chain seq x y z
N MET A 1 8.51 22.45 3.10
CA MET A 1 7.18 21.89 3.44
C MET A 1 6.41 21.72 2.14
N LEU A 2 5.79 20.54 1.87
CA LEU A 2 4.96 20.38 0.67
C LEU A 2 3.85 21.42 0.66
N ASP A 3 3.79 22.22 -0.39
CA ASP A 3 2.75 23.19 -0.60
C ASP A 3 1.70 22.71 -1.63
N VAL A 4 0.59 23.37 -1.69
CA VAL A 4 -0.50 23.02 -2.60
C VAL A 4 -0.09 23.06 -4.08
N PRO A 5 0.66 24.09 -4.56
CA PRO A 5 1.12 24.10 -5.94
C PRO A 5 1.98 22.90 -6.32
N SER A 6 2.87 22.48 -5.45
CA SER A 6 3.72 21.29 -5.68
C SER A 6 2.90 20.00 -5.76
N ILE A 7 1.89 19.85 -4.89
CA ILE A 7 0.96 18.72 -4.91
C ILE A 7 0.16 18.72 -6.21
N THR A 8 -0.45 19.86 -6.57
CA THR A 8 -1.22 19.99 -7.82
C THR A 8 -0.35 19.65 -9.04
N LYS A 9 0.87 20.17 -9.08
CA LYS A 9 1.83 19.84 -10.15
C LYS A 9 2.17 18.36 -10.20
N SER A 10 2.37 17.72 -9.05
CA SER A 10 2.64 16.25 -8.98
C SER A 10 1.46 15.46 -9.51
N ILE A 11 0.23 15.80 -9.13
CA ILE A 11 -0.98 15.15 -9.65
C ILE A 11 -1.06 15.30 -11.17
N VAL A 12 -0.90 16.52 -11.71
CA VAL A 12 -0.90 16.77 -13.16
C VAL A 12 0.19 15.97 -13.86
N ASN A 13 1.38 15.87 -13.27
CA ASN A 13 2.44 15.05 -13.82
C ASN A 13 2.02 13.59 -13.95
N HIS A 14 1.39 12.99 -12.92
CA HIS A 14 0.89 11.62 -12.99
C HIS A 14 -0.24 11.46 -14.01
N VAL A 15 -1.14 12.43 -14.14
CA VAL A 15 -2.14 12.42 -15.23
C VAL A 15 -1.48 12.26 -16.58
N GLN A 16 -0.43 13.03 -16.85
CA GLN A 16 0.22 13.07 -18.15
C GLN A 16 1.18 11.89 -18.37
N THR A 17 2.01 11.54 -17.39
CA THR A 17 3.10 10.58 -17.56
C THR A 17 2.72 9.16 -17.17
N SER A 18 2.01 8.98 -16.06
CA SER A 18 1.65 7.65 -15.55
C SER A 18 0.38 7.11 -16.19
N LEU A 19 -0.62 7.97 -16.39
CA LEU A 19 -1.91 7.58 -16.95
C LEU A 19 -2.02 7.87 -18.46
N SER A 20 -1.07 8.64 -19.02
CA SER A 20 -1.08 9.06 -20.42
C SER A 20 -2.39 9.77 -20.81
N ARG A 21 -2.94 10.57 -19.90
CA ARG A 21 -4.20 11.34 -20.07
C ARG A 21 -3.92 12.84 -20.11
N GLN A 22 -4.94 13.59 -20.50
CA GLN A 22 -4.94 15.06 -20.49
C GLN A 22 -6.12 15.56 -19.66
N ALA A 23 -6.09 16.84 -19.27
CA ALA A 23 -7.16 17.43 -18.44
C ALA A 23 -8.56 17.29 -19.08
N TYR A 24 -8.67 17.34 -20.42
CA TYR A 24 -9.95 17.29 -21.13
C TYR A 24 -10.59 15.87 -21.14
N ASN A 25 -9.84 14.82 -20.87
CA ASN A 25 -10.35 13.44 -20.83
C ASN A 25 -10.12 12.76 -19.49
N LEU A 26 -9.90 13.54 -18.43
CA LEU A 26 -9.72 13.07 -17.07
C LEU A 26 -11.08 12.91 -16.39
N ASP A 27 -11.36 11.69 -15.96
CA ASP A 27 -12.52 11.33 -15.15
C ASP A 27 -12.15 11.21 -13.66
N ASP A 28 -13.13 11.04 -12.78
CA ASP A 28 -12.90 10.90 -11.35
C ASP A 28 -11.96 9.75 -11.00
N LEU A 29 -12.06 8.62 -11.72
CA LEU A 29 -11.19 7.47 -11.48
C LEU A 29 -9.73 7.81 -11.80
N GLY A 30 -9.46 8.39 -12.96
CA GLY A 30 -8.12 8.82 -13.33
C GLY A 30 -7.58 9.92 -12.42
N ALA A 31 -8.45 10.84 -11.97
CA ALA A 31 -8.07 11.86 -10.99
C ALA A 31 -7.70 11.24 -9.63
N TYR A 32 -8.46 10.23 -9.16
CA TYR A 32 -8.11 9.45 -7.99
C TYR A 32 -6.76 8.76 -8.17
N GLU A 33 -6.57 8.00 -9.26
CA GLU A 33 -5.33 7.28 -9.52
C GLU A 33 -4.10 8.21 -9.54
N ALA A 34 -4.19 9.36 -10.21
CA ALA A 34 -3.12 10.35 -10.25
C ALA A 34 -2.83 10.96 -8.87
N ALA A 35 -3.88 11.28 -8.09
CA ALA A 35 -3.73 11.80 -6.74
C ALA A 35 -3.11 10.76 -5.79
N ALA A 36 -3.52 9.49 -5.90
CA ALA A 36 -2.99 8.40 -5.09
C ALA A 36 -1.52 8.09 -5.45
N LEU A 37 -1.15 8.12 -6.73
CA LEU A 37 0.25 8.02 -7.16
C LEU A 37 1.10 9.17 -6.62
N SER A 38 0.59 10.40 -6.67
CA SER A 38 1.25 11.56 -6.05
C SER A 38 1.44 11.38 -4.53
N ALA A 39 0.45 10.81 -3.84
CA ALA A 39 0.58 10.48 -2.42
C ALA A 39 1.63 9.40 -2.18
N LYS A 40 1.66 8.35 -3.01
CA LYS A 40 2.69 7.31 -2.98
C LYS A 40 4.09 7.88 -3.14
N ASP A 41 4.31 8.79 -4.07
CA ASP A 41 5.62 9.45 -4.25
C ASP A 41 6.05 10.17 -2.97
N ASN A 42 5.11 10.84 -2.29
CA ASN A 42 5.38 11.47 -1.00
C ASN A 42 5.69 10.46 0.12
N MET A 43 5.20 9.25 0.01
CA MET A 43 5.53 8.16 0.93
C MET A 43 6.92 7.57 0.64
N LEU A 44 7.28 7.42 -0.63
CA LEU A 44 8.55 6.84 -1.07
C LEU A 44 9.73 7.80 -0.90
N VAL A 45 9.53 9.02 -1.40
CA VAL A 45 10.56 10.05 -1.41
C VAL A 45 9.89 11.33 -0.95
N ARG A 46 10.31 11.86 0.16
CA ARG A 46 9.87 13.18 0.55
C ARG A 46 10.38 14.16 -0.52
N LEU A 47 9.46 14.57 -1.40
CA LEU A 47 9.77 15.59 -2.38
C LEU A 47 10.26 16.85 -1.67
N ALA A 48 11.53 17.00 -1.75
CA ALA A 48 12.42 18.13 -1.66
C ALA A 48 12.42 19.05 -0.46
N ASP A 49 13.51 19.76 -0.39
CA ASP A 49 13.79 21.03 0.26
C ASP A 49 13.66 21.10 1.78
N LEU A 50 14.01 20.00 2.46
CA LEU A 50 14.57 20.18 3.79
C LEU A 50 16.07 20.36 3.62
N ASP A 51 16.52 21.55 3.94
CA ASP A 51 17.93 21.88 4.06
C ASP A 51 18.66 20.74 4.78
N ARG A 52 19.76 20.27 4.21
CA ARG A 52 20.54 19.13 4.75
C ARG A 52 20.92 19.33 6.22
N ASN A 53 20.91 20.56 6.71
CA ASN A 53 21.25 20.92 8.07
C ASN A 53 20.10 20.69 9.08
N GLU A 54 18.84 20.60 8.62
CA GLU A 54 17.69 20.28 9.49
C GLU A 54 17.47 18.77 9.65
N ARG A 55 18.13 17.94 8.83
CA ARG A 55 18.01 16.47 8.85
C ARG A 55 18.53 15.82 10.13
N THR A 56 19.34 16.49 10.91
CA THR A 56 19.94 15.95 12.12
C THR A 56 19.05 16.04 13.36
N ALA A 57 18.00 16.85 13.34
CA ALA A 57 17.19 17.13 14.52
C ALA A 57 15.88 16.30 14.63
N HIS A 58 15.41 15.65 13.56
CA HIS A 58 14.06 15.03 13.57
C HIS A 58 14.05 13.66 12.90
N PHE A 59 14.28 12.60 13.67
CA PHE A 59 13.93 11.21 13.32
C PHE A 59 12.44 11.04 12.94
N ALA A 60 11.64 12.04 13.23
CA ALA A 60 10.19 12.06 13.11
C ALA A 60 9.63 12.16 11.67
N GLN A 61 10.48 12.13 10.63
CA GLN A 61 10.02 12.42 9.28
C GLN A 61 10.69 11.58 8.18
N LEU A 62 11.09 10.36 8.50
CA LEU A 62 11.66 9.45 7.51
C LEU A 62 10.58 9.01 6.51
N ASN A 63 10.90 9.05 5.23
CA ASN A 63 10.13 8.38 4.18
C ASN A 63 10.43 6.88 4.18
N TRP A 64 9.76 6.12 3.32
CA TRP A 64 9.96 4.68 3.18
C TRP A 64 11.44 4.31 3.00
N ASN A 65 12.13 4.94 2.04
CA ASN A 65 13.52 4.62 1.72
C ASN A 65 14.47 4.92 2.89
N GLU A 66 14.25 6.03 3.58
CA GLU A 66 15.02 6.40 4.76
C GLU A 66 14.75 5.44 5.94
N THR A 67 13.51 4.99 6.10
CA THR A 67 13.14 3.99 7.11
C THR A 67 13.86 2.67 6.84
N GLN A 68 13.86 2.16 5.60
CA GLN A 68 14.57 0.95 5.22
C GLN A 68 16.08 1.08 5.45
N LEU A 69 16.65 2.23 5.11
CA LEU A 69 18.05 2.51 5.34
C LEU A 69 18.39 2.58 6.84
N ALA A 70 17.51 3.17 7.65
CA ALA A 70 17.66 3.21 9.11
C ALA A 70 17.60 1.80 9.71
N TYR A 71 16.69 0.94 9.22
CA TYR A 71 16.62 -0.45 9.66
C TYR A 71 17.85 -1.26 9.25
N THR A 72 18.41 -1.00 8.08
CA THR A 72 19.65 -1.63 7.64
C THR A 72 20.85 -1.23 8.51
N ARG A 73 20.91 0.05 8.90
CA ARG A 73 22.01 0.59 9.72
C ARG A 73 21.91 0.20 11.19
N LYS A 74 20.70 0.29 11.77
CA LYS A 74 20.48 0.06 13.20
C LYS A 74 20.26 -1.41 13.53
N GLN A 75 19.90 -2.23 12.54
CA GLN A 75 19.58 -3.66 12.69
C GLN A 75 18.65 -3.95 13.89
N PRO A 76 17.50 -3.25 14.00
CA PRO A 76 16.59 -3.47 15.11
C PRO A 76 16.05 -4.91 15.07
N LYS A 77 15.60 -5.41 16.21
CA LYS A 77 14.85 -6.66 16.27
C LYS A 77 13.54 -6.47 15.53
N ARG A 78 13.30 -7.32 14.52
CA ARG A 78 12.12 -7.26 13.66
C ARG A 78 11.03 -8.21 14.14
N ALA A 79 9.78 -7.81 13.98
CA ALA A 79 8.63 -8.67 14.17
C ALA A 79 7.98 -8.95 12.80
N TYR A 80 7.54 -10.20 12.61
CA TYR A 80 6.88 -10.65 11.39
C TYR A 80 5.49 -11.16 11.75
N TYR A 81 4.48 -10.51 11.19
CA TYR A 81 3.09 -10.87 11.40
C TYR A 81 2.58 -11.66 10.19
N LEU A 82 2.51 -12.97 10.32
CA LEU A 82 2.03 -13.86 9.26
C LEU A 82 0.54 -14.12 9.45
N CYS A 83 -0.25 -13.69 8.47
CA CYS A 83 -1.68 -13.93 8.45
C CYS A 83 -2.14 -14.15 7.00
N ILE A 84 -3.08 -15.06 6.80
CA ILE A 84 -3.65 -15.30 5.46
C ILE A 84 -4.72 -14.26 5.09
N GLU A 85 -5.11 -13.40 6.02
CA GLU A 85 -6.11 -12.35 5.84
C GLU A 85 -5.56 -11.00 6.28
N TYR A 86 -5.73 -9.98 5.41
CA TYR A 86 -5.53 -8.58 5.74
C TYR A 86 -6.68 -7.76 5.16
N LEU A 87 -7.61 -7.35 6.00
CA LEU A 87 -8.74 -6.50 5.61
C LEU A 87 -8.32 -5.03 5.71
N MET A 88 -7.50 -4.59 4.76
CA MET A 88 -6.95 -3.23 4.76
C MET A 88 -8.02 -2.19 4.45
N GLY A 89 -8.92 -2.51 3.51
CA GLY A 89 -9.91 -1.55 3.01
C GLY A 89 -9.29 -0.50 2.10
N ARG A 90 -9.82 0.72 2.15
CA ARG A 90 -9.33 1.89 1.42
C ARG A 90 -8.18 2.54 2.19
N THR A 91 -7.11 2.86 1.50
CA THR A 91 -5.86 3.33 2.12
C THR A 91 -5.52 4.78 1.82
N PHE A 92 -6.09 5.37 0.77
CA PHE A 92 -5.76 6.71 0.31
C PHE A 92 -6.09 7.78 1.37
N ASP A 93 -7.31 7.79 1.91
CA ASP A 93 -7.69 8.76 2.94
C ASP A 93 -6.85 8.59 4.21
N ASN A 94 -6.66 7.33 4.66
CA ASN A 94 -5.80 7.03 5.80
C ASN A 94 -4.35 7.51 5.58
N ALA A 95 -3.81 7.32 4.38
CA ALA A 95 -2.48 7.79 4.04
C ALA A 95 -2.40 9.33 4.11
N LEU A 96 -3.37 10.04 3.53
CA LEU A 96 -3.42 11.51 3.58
C LEU A 96 -3.52 12.04 5.01
N LEU A 97 -4.34 11.42 5.85
CA LEU A 97 -4.50 11.77 7.26
C LEU A 97 -3.20 11.54 8.03
N ASN A 98 -2.62 10.35 7.91
CA ASN A 98 -1.40 9.97 8.62
C ASN A 98 -0.19 10.82 8.18
N LEU A 99 -0.16 11.26 6.93
CA LEU A 99 0.87 12.17 6.42
C LEU A 99 0.62 13.65 6.78
N GLY A 100 -0.58 14.00 7.28
CA GLY A 100 -0.99 15.39 7.55
C GLY A 100 -1.11 16.22 6.27
N LEU A 101 -1.52 15.59 5.17
CA LEU A 101 -1.60 16.20 3.86
C LEU A 101 -3.04 16.34 3.33
N LYS A 102 -4.05 15.84 4.04
CA LYS A 102 -5.44 15.76 3.56
C LYS A 102 -5.97 17.10 3.06
N ASP A 103 -5.81 18.18 3.85
CA ASP A 103 -6.33 19.49 3.47
C ASP A 103 -5.60 20.08 2.25
N LYS A 104 -4.31 19.84 2.14
CA LYS A 104 -3.53 20.29 0.98
C LYS A 104 -3.88 19.52 -0.31
N TYR A 105 -4.15 18.22 -0.19
CA TYR A 105 -4.63 17.43 -1.31
C TYR A 105 -6.03 17.85 -1.72
N ARG A 106 -6.94 18.13 -0.76
CA ARG A 106 -8.26 18.68 -1.04
C ARG A 106 -8.15 19.95 -1.86
N GLU A 107 -7.41 20.95 -1.40
CA GLU A 107 -7.23 22.20 -2.12
C GLU A 107 -6.56 22.01 -3.49
N GLY A 108 -5.58 21.09 -3.59
CA GLY A 108 -4.90 20.80 -4.85
C GLY A 108 -5.81 20.13 -5.88
N ILE A 109 -6.68 19.22 -5.44
CA ILE A 109 -7.66 18.51 -6.24
C ILE A 109 -8.79 19.44 -6.68
N GLU A 110 -9.27 20.34 -5.80
CA GLU A 110 -10.27 21.35 -6.12
C GLU A 110 -9.79 22.32 -7.22
N LYS A 111 -8.50 22.69 -7.23
CA LYS A 111 -7.89 23.49 -8.30
C LYS A 111 -7.89 22.79 -9.67
N LEU A 112 -8.01 21.47 -9.68
CA LEU A 112 -8.16 20.68 -10.90
C LEU A 112 -9.63 20.46 -11.30
N GLY A 113 -10.56 20.99 -10.53
CA GLY A 113 -12.00 20.89 -10.79
C GLY A 113 -12.67 19.63 -10.24
N PHE A 114 -12.02 18.88 -9.35
CA PHE A 114 -12.56 17.68 -8.71
C PHE A 114 -12.81 17.89 -7.21
N ASN A 115 -13.61 17.01 -6.62
CA ASN A 115 -13.86 16.99 -5.18
C ASN A 115 -13.16 15.78 -4.56
N LEU A 116 -12.41 15.99 -3.47
CA LEU A 116 -11.66 14.89 -2.82
C LEU A 116 -12.59 13.77 -2.36
N GLU A 117 -13.74 14.09 -1.78
CA GLU A 117 -14.66 13.09 -1.22
C GLU A 117 -15.25 12.19 -2.32
N ASP A 118 -15.49 12.76 -3.51
CA ASP A 118 -15.93 11.99 -4.68
C ASP A 118 -14.82 11.08 -5.23
N LEU A 119 -13.57 11.49 -5.11
CA LEU A 119 -12.43 10.66 -5.50
C LEU A 119 -12.19 9.53 -4.50
N LEU A 120 -12.36 9.76 -3.20
CA LEU A 120 -12.16 8.75 -2.16
C LEU A 120 -13.08 7.54 -2.34
N VAL A 121 -14.27 7.71 -2.92
CA VAL A 121 -15.20 6.60 -3.18
C VAL A 121 -14.84 5.76 -4.41
N LYS A 122 -13.90 6.25 -5.24
CA LYS A 122 -13.41 5.48 -6.42
C LYS A 122 -12.38 4.43 -6.04
N GLU A 123 -11.76 4.53 -4.85
CA GLU A 123 -10.82 3.53 -4.35
C GLU A 123 -11.54 2.22 -4.08
N ARG A 124 -11.04 1.14 -4.66
CA ARG A 124 -11.52 -0.21 -4.34
C ARG A 124 -10.93 -0.68 -3.02
N ASP A 125 -11.72 -1.36 -2.22
CA ASP A 125 -11.25 -1.95 -0.98
C ASP A 125 -10.27 -3.09 -1.27
N ALA A 126 -9.12 -3.09 -0.61
CA ALA A 126 -8.30 -4.28 -0.49
C ALA A 126 -8.98 -5.22 0.53
N ALA A 127 -10.03 -5.90 0.08
CA ALA A 127 -10.89 -6.76 0.91
C ALA A 127 -10.30 -8.19 0.99
N LEU A 128 -9.06 -8.31 1.45
CA LEU A 128 -8.33 -9.58 1.57
C LEU A 128 -8.56 -10.25 2.93
N GLY A 129 -9.73 -10.09 3.48
CA GLY A 129 -10.13 -10.68 4.75
C GLY A 129 -11.65 -10.70 4.90
N ASN A 130 -12.14 -11.48 5.87
CA ASN A 130 -13.57 -11.70 6.06
C ASN A 130 -14.16 -10.90 7.23
N GLY A 131 -13.38 -10.72 8.31
CA GLY A 131 -13.92 -10.10 9.52
C GLY A 131 -12.83 -9.70 10.52
N GLY A 132 -13.05 -9.98 11.80
CA GLY A 132 -12.21 -9.52 12.90
C GLY A 132 -10.75 -9.94 12.81
N LEU A 133 -10.44 -11.15 12.35
CA LEU A 133 -9.06 -11.63 12.21
C LEU A 133 -8.29 -10.77 11.19
N GLY A 134 -8.83 -10.62 9.99
CA GLY A 134 -8.18 -9.82 8.94
C GLY A 134 -8.12 -8.33 9.26
N ARG A 135 -9.16 -7.80 9.93
CA ARG A 135 -9.14 -6.40 10.38
C ARG A 135 -8.17 -6.15 11.53
N LEU A 136 -8.03 -7.11 12.46
CA LEU A 136 -7.04 -7.03 13.54
C LEU A 136 -5.61 -6.94 12.97
N ALA A 137 -5.29 -7.76 11.96
CA ALA A 137 -4.00 -7.73 11.29
C ALA A 137 -3.73 -6.34 10.68
N ALA A 138 -4.70 -5.76 9.97
CA ALA A 138 -4.60 -4.41 9.42
C ALA A 138 -4.40 -3.34 10.50
N CYS A 139 -5.16 -3.40 11.60
CA CYS A 139 -5.04 -2.46 12.71
C CYS A 139 -3.68 -2.59 13.43
N TYR A 140 -3.14 -3.79 13.54
CA TYR A 140 -1.82 -3.97 14.14
C TYR A 140 -0.70 -3.36 13.30
N LEU A 141 -0.77 -3.45 11.97
CA LEU A 141 0.21 -2.78 11.11
C LEU A 141 0.15 -1.26 11.26
N ASP A 142 -1.05 -0.68 11.22
CA ASP A 142 -1.25 0.77 11.40
C ASP A 142 -0.76 1.26 12.77
N SER A 143 -1.14 0.54 13.84
CA SER A 143 -0.69 0.85 15.21
C SER A 143 0.82 0.69 15.37
N SER A 144 1.40 -0.36 14.81
CA SER A 144 2.85 -0.61 14.87
C SER A 144 3.62 0.48 14.14
N SER A 145 3.13 0.89 12.97
CA SER A 145 3.71 1.99 12.21
C SER A 145 3.66 3.30 12.99
N SER A 146 2.52 3.61 13.61
CA SER A 146 2.36 4.81 14.45
C SER A 146 3.24 4.80 15.70
N GLN A 147 3.66 3.63 16.17
CA GLN A 147 4.56 3.44 17.32
C GLN A 147 6.03 3.22 16.92
N GLU A 148 6.36 3.37 15.64
CA GLU A 148 7.73 3.19 15.10
C GLU A 148 8.30 1.78 15.30
N LEU A 149 7.43 0.79 15.41
CA LEU A 149 7.86 -0.59 15.58
C LEU A 149 8.23 -1.20 14.22
N PRO A 150 9.38 -1.89 14.11
CA PRO A 150 9.81 -2.55 12.88
C PRO A 150 9.04 -3.86 12.67
N VAL A 151 7.82 -3.76 12.18
CA VAL A 151 6.87 -4.87 11.96
C VAL A 151 6.59 -5.03 10.47
N TRP A 152 6.62 -6.27 9.98
CA TRP A 152 6.27 -6.65 8.62
C TRP A 152 5.06 -7.58 8.64
N GLY A 153 4.05 -7.26 7.84
CA GLY A 153 2.91 -8.14 7.57
C GLY A 153 3.15 -9.00 6.34
N TYR A 154 2.99 -10.30 6.46
CA TYR A 154 3.11 -11.24 5.34
C TYR A 154 1.79 -11.93 5.08
N SER A 155 1.35 -11.93 3.81
CA SER A 155 0.11 -12.57 3.38
C SER A 155 0.21 -13.04 1.92
N LEU A 156 -0.91 -13.55 1.42
CA LEU A 156 -1.11 -13.84 0.02
C LEU A 156 -1.78 -12.64 -0.67
N ARG A 157 -1.32 -12.31 -1.87
CA ARG A 157 -1.96 -11.32 -2.74
C ARG A 157 -3.02 -12.02 -3.58
N TYR A 158 -4.21 -12.20 -3.01
CA TYR A 158 -5.32 -12.84 -3.71
C TYR A 158 -5.72 -12.03 -4.94
N LYS A 159 -6.03 -12.74 -6.03
CA LYS A 159 -6.51 -12.12 -7.29
C LYS A 159 -7.85 -11.40 -7.11
N TYR A 160 -8.70 -11.95 -6.26
CA TYR A 160 -10.01 -11.40 -5.94
C TYR A 160 -10.08 -11.12 -4.43
N GLY A 161 -10.80 -10.06 -4.05
CA GLY A 161 -11.25 -9.88 -2.68
C GLY A 161 -12.21 -11.01 -2.27
N ILE A 162 -12.74 -10.94 -1.05
CA ILE A 162 -13.57 -12.04 -0.52
C ILE A 162 -14.80 -12.28 -1.42
N PHE A 163 -15.59 -11.28 -1.68
CA PHE A 163 -16.65 -11.20 -2.71
C PHE A 163 -17.20 -9.77 -2.80
N GLN A 164 -17.83 -9.44 -3.93
CA GLN A 164 -18.62 -8.24 -4.08
C GLN A 164 -20.06 -8.55 -3.70
N GLN A 165 -20.60 -7.81 -2.73
CA GLN A 165 -21.99 -7.92 -2.34
C GLN A 165 -22.90 -7.14 -3.30
N LEU A 166 -23.86 -7.82 -3.87
CA LEU A 166 -24.91 -7.23 -4.69
C LEU A 166 -26.26 -7.45 -4.01
N ILE A 167 -27.20 -6.55 -4.26
CA ILE A 167 -28.59 -6.68 -3.77
C ILE A 167 -29.50 -6.87 -4.96
N ALA A 168 -30.21 -7.99 -4.98
CA ALA A 168 -31.20 -8.29 -6.00
C ALA A 168 -32.46 -7.40 -5.84
N PRO A 169 -33.30 -7.26 -6.88
CA PRO A 169 -34.54 -6.46 -6.81
C PRO A 169 -35.52 -6.87 -5.71
N ASP A 170 -35.48 -8.13 -5.29
CA ASP A 170 -36.29 -8.67 -4.18
C ASP A 170 -35.69 -8.43 -2.80
N GLY A 171 -34.53 -7.75 -2.73
CA GLY A 171 -33.81 -7.46 -1.50
C GLY A 171 -32.87 -8.59 -1.02
N SER A 172 -32.80 -9.71 -1.72
CA SER A 172 -31.87 -10.80 -1.39
C SER A 172 -30.41 -10.42 -1.73
N GLN A 173 -29.47 -11.00 -0.99
CA GLN A 173 -28.03 -10.84 -1.26
C GLN A 173 -27.62 -11.75 -2.42
N LEU A 174 -26.82 -11.19 -3.32
CA LEU A 174 -26.06 -11.91 -4.33
C LEU A 174 -24.57 -11.66 -4.12
N GLU A 175 -23.76 -12.67 -4.41
CA GLU A 175 -22.30 -12.60 -4.34
C GLU A 175 -21.72 -12.66 -5.74
N ALA A 176 -20.76 -11.78 -6.00
CA ALA A 176 -20.00 -11.74 -7.24
C ALA A 176 -18.50 -11.71 -6.95
N PRO A 177 -17.64 -12.12 -7.90
CA PRO A 177 -16.20 -11.91 -7.78
C PRO A 177 -15.90 -10.44 -7.53
N ASP A 178 -14.95 -10.16 -6.63
CA ASP A 178 -14.47 -8.81 -6.35
C ASP A 178 -13.12 -8.57 -7.05
N PRO A 179 -13.10 -8.00 -8.26
CA PRO A 179 -11.87 -7.76 -9.01
C PRO A 179 -11.15 -6.49 -8.51
N TRP A 180 -10.74 -6.48 -7.26
CA TRP A 180 -10.13 -5.31 -6.62
C TRP A 180 -8.84 -4.81 -7.31
N LEU A 181 -8.22 -5.65 -8.15
CA LEU A 181 -7.03 -5.32 -8.97
C LEU A 181 -7.38 -4.98 -10.43
N GLU A 182 -8.66 -4.80 -10.78
CA GLU A 182 -9.07 -4.47 -12.14
C GLU A 182 -8.49 -3.14 -12.64
N HIS A 183 -8.35 -2.20 -11.72
CA HIS A 183 -7.67 -0.92 -11.94
C HIS A 183 -6.30 -0.93 -11.25
N LEU A 184 -5.52 0.10 -11.54
CA LEU A 184 -4.24 0.30 -10.87
C LEU A 184 -4.43 0.33 -9.35
N ASN A 185 -3.65 -0.50 -8.61
CA ASN A 185 -3.47 -0.28 -7.19
C ASN A 185 -2.27 0.67 -6.99
N PRO A 186 -2.49 1.96 -6.70
CA PRO A 186 -1.41 2.94 -6.64
C PRO A 186 -0.38 2.64 -5.55
N PHE A 187 -0.79 1.97 -4.46
CA PHE A 187 0.04 1.78 -3.27
C PHE A 187 0.92 0.53 -3.30
N GLU A 188 0.71 -0.37 -4.27
CA GLU A 188 1.55 -1.55 -4.44
C GLU A 188 2.89 -1.22 -5.12
N ILE A 189 3.94 -1.91 -4.68
CA ILE A 189 5.27 -1.88 -5.29
C ILE A 189 5.63 -3.31 -5.66
N PRO A 190 5.61 -3.68 -6.95
CA PRO A 190 6.07 -5.00 -7.37
C PRO A 190 7.59 -5.13 -7.17
N ARG A 191 8.01 -6.22 -6.54
CA ARG A 191 9.40 -6.52 -6.22
C ARG A 191 9.92 -7.59 -7.18
N TYR A 192 10.25 -7.20 -8.38
CA TYR A 192 10.79 -8.11 -9.41
C TYR A 192 12.15 -8.70 -9.03
N ASP A 193 12.81 -8.12 -8.03
CA ASP A 193 14.06 -8.57 -7.42
C ASP A 193 13.85 -9.68 -6.36
N ILE A 194 12.60 -9.93 -5.93
CA ILE A 194 12.26 -10.90 -4.90
C ILE A 194 11.30 -11.94 -5.46
N GLN A 195 11.83 -13.10 -5.78
CA GLN A 195 11.08 -14.20 -6.37
C GLN A 195 11.46 -15.51 -5.69
N TYR A 196 10.48 -16.39 -5.52
CA TYR A 196 10.66 -17.70 -4.91
C TYR A 196 9.98 -18.79 -5.74
N ASP A 197 10.68 -19.89 -5.96
CA ASP A 197 10.09 -21.09 -6.54
C ASP A 197 9.32 -21.85 -5.46
N VAL A 198 8.01 -21.97 -5.65
CA VAL A 198 7.10 -22.67 -4.74
C VAL A 198 6.60 -23.94 -5.41
N ARG A 199 6.74 -25.08 -4.74
CA ARG A 199 6.27 -26.37 -5.24
C ARG A 199 5.02 -26.80 -4.50
N PHE A 200 3.98 -27.05 -5.26
CA PHE A 200 2.72 -27.62 -4.80
C PHE A 200 2.65 -29.09 -5.18
N TYR A 201 2.04 -29.90 -4.33
CA TYR A 201 1.95 -31.34 -4.51
C TYR A 201 3.33 -32.02 -4.48
N GLY A 202 3.43 -33.26 -4.98
CA GLY A 202 4.66 -34.04 -4.91
C GLY A 202 4.83 -34.77 -3.57
N GLN A 203 5.98 -35.30 -3.34
CA GLN A 203 6.28 -36.10 -2.14
C GLN A 203 7.73 -35.96 -1.68
N ALA A 204 7.94 -36.10 -0.39
CA ALA A 204 9.30 -36.16 0.17
C ALA A 204 9.88 -37.55 0.02
N GLU A 205 10.96 -37.70 -0.70
CA GLU A 205 11.71 -38.96 -0.85
C GLU A 205 13.00 -38.90 -0.03
N ARG A 206 13.37 -40.04 0.56
CA ARG A 206 14.68 -40.16 1.23
C ARG A 206 15.71 -40.73 0.26
N THR A 207 16.78 -39.98 0.09
CA THR A 207 17.96 -40.48 -0.63
C THR A 207 18.67 -41.57 0.18
N THR A 208 19.50 -42.38 -0.48
CA THR A 208 20.36 -43.40 0.16
C THR A 208 21.25 -42.85 1.26
N GLY A 209 21.53 -41.52 1.28
CA GLY A 209 22.24 -40.82 2.35
C GLY A 209 21.36 -40.27 3.47
N GLY A 210 20.07 -40.64 3.53
CA GLY A 210 19.12 -40.22 4.58
C GLY A 210 18.60 -38.80 4.45
N ARG A 211 19.04 -37.99 3.44
CA ARG A 211 18.56 -36.63 3.17
C ARG A 211 17.19 -36.69 2.52
N ALA A 212 16.26 -35.85 3.00
CA ALA A 212 14.98 -35.70 2.36
C ALA A 212 15.11 -34.80 1.12
N VAL A 213 14.53 -35.20 0.00
CA VAL A 213 14.44 -34.45 -1.25
C VAL A 213 13.00 -34.43 -1.69
N TRP A 214 12.51 -33.26 -2.11
CA TRP A 214 11.17 -33.14 -2.66
C TRP A 214 11.18 -33.56 -4.12
N SER A 215 10.30 -34.49 -4.51
CA SER A 215 10.19 -34.99 -5.88
C SER A 215 8.78 -34.78 -6.43
N GLY A 216 8.69 -34.51 -7.74
CA GLY A 216 7.42 -34.28 -8.43
C GLY A 216 6.74 -32.97 -8.04
N GLY A 217 5.46 -32.86 -8.40
CA GLY A 217 4.62 -31.70 -8.11
C GLY A 217 4.60 -30.65 -9.23
N GLN A 218 3.92 -29.53 -8.94
CA GLN A 218 3.82 -28.36 -9.80
C GLN A 218 4.65 -27.22 -9.21
N GLU A 219 5.49 -26.62 -10.03
CA GLU A 219 6.29 -25.45 -9.65
C GLU A 219 5.62 -24.16 -10.10
N VAL A 220 5.52 -23.17 -9.22
CA VAL A 220 5.02 -21.83 -9.49
C VAL A 220 6.01 -20.79 -8.95
N LEU A 221 6.18 -19.72 -9.71
CA LEU A 221 6.98 -18.58 -9.29
C LEU A 221 6.14 -17.62 -8.44
N ALA A 222 6.55 -17.39 -7.20
CA ALA A 222 5.96 -16.39 -6.32
C ALA A 222 6.72 -15.08 -6.45
N LEU A 223 6.00 -14.00 -6.79
CA LEU A 223 6.52 -12.64 -6.88
C LEU A 223 6.07 -11.83 -5.66
N ALA A 224 7.01 -11.11 -5.02
CA ALA A 224 6.69 -10.25 -3.89
C ALA A 224 6.09 -8.91 -4.33
N TYR A 225 5.20 -8.39 -3.50
CA TYR A 225 4.63 -7.04 -3.58
C TYR A 225 4.70 -6.40 -2.21
N ASP A 226 5.21 -5.18 -2.14
CA ASP A 226 5.22 -4.39 -0.92
C ASP A 226 4.09 -3.37 -0.94
N VAL A 227 3.48 -3.13 0.23
CA VAL A 227 2.52 -2.04 0.46
C VAL A 227 2.98 -1.27 1.69
N MET A 228 3.14 0.04 1.53
CA MET A 228 3.56 0.91 2.63
C MET A 228 2.41 1.24 3.56
N ILE A 229 2.64 1.13 4.86
CA ILE A 229 1.67 1.52 5.89
C ILE A 229 2.20 2.76 6.61
N PRO A 230 1.69 3.96 6.29
CA PRO A 230 2.12 5.19 6.96
C PRO A 230 1.54 5.26 8.36
N GLY A 231 2.40 5.51 9.35
CA GLY A 231 1.97 5.79 10.72
C GLY A 231 1.48 7.22 10.91
N ASN A 232 0.69 7.46 11.94
CA ASN A 232 0.21 8.78 12.29
C ASN A 232 1.38 9.71 12.68
N ILE A 233 1.34 10.95 12.16
CA ILE A 233 2.34 11.96 12.46
C ILE A 233 2.18 12.44 13.89
N GLN A 234 3.05 11.96 14.76
CA GLN A 234 3.30 12.59 16.05
C GLN A 234 4.56 13.45 15.92
N PRO A 235 4.64 14.65 16.53
CA PRO A 235 5.76 15.58 16.31
C PRO A 235 7.16 15.02 16.54
N ASN A 236 7.31 13.84 17.15
CA ASN A 236 8.60 13.24 17.52
C ASN A 236 8.74 11.77 17.09
N ARG A 237 7.97 11.28 16.11
CA ARG A 237 7.99 9.85 15.75
C ARG A 237 8.13 9.62 14.24
N SER A 238 8.79 8.55 13.83
CA SER A 238 8.92 8.12 12.44
C SER A 238 7.56 7.69 11.84
N ARG A 239 7.46 7.62 10.51
CA ARG A 239 6.16 7.58 9.81
C ARG A 239 5.78 6.23 9.24
N PHE A 240 6.68 5.26 9.18
CA PHE A 240 6.44 4.03 8.44
C PHE A 240 6.80 2.77 9.21
N GLY A 241 5.82 1.88 9.35
CA GLY A 241 6.01 0.45 9.52
C GLY A 241 5.91 -0.24 8.15
N VAL A 242 6.38 -1.45 8.03
CA VAL A 242 6.41 -2.25 6.80
C VAL A 242 5.50 -3.46 6.94
#